data_2237424ad0af5aad18e6887ba94d9e60
#
_entry.id   2237424ad0af5aad18e6887ba94d9e60
#
_cell.length_a   1.000
_cell.length_b   1.000
_cell.length_c   1.000
_cell.angle_alpha   90.00
_cell.angle_beta   90.00
_cell.angle_gamma   90.00
#
_symmetry.space_group_name_H-M   'P 1'
#
loop_
_entity.id
_entity.type
_entity.pdbx_description
1 polymer ?
#
loop_
_entity_poly.entity_id
_entity_poly.type
_entity_poly.pdbx_seq_one_letter_code
_entity_poly.pdbx_strand_id
1 'polypeptide(L)'
;FIYYVSITGITGTKDVPIDLVTHAVENLKQHSKLPIAVGFGIKTREHVEQVTRIADAAIVGSEVVNAIANNLDADGKAKPETIQTTLSLVRDLAAGVRGK
;
A
#
# COMPACT_ATOMS: atom_id res chain seq x y z
N PHE A 1 -7.36 -14.30 -5.64
CA PHE A 1 -6.39 -13.98 -4.58
C PHE A 1 -7.11 -13.62 -3.27
N ILE A 2 -6.37 -13.68 -2.18
CA ILE A 2 -6.89 -13.32 -0.87
C ILE A 2 -6.48 -11.88 -0.57
N TYR A 3 -7.45 -11.06 -0.19
CA TYR A 3 -7.18 -9.69 0.21
C TYR A 3 -7.28 -9.61 1.74
N TYR A 4 -6.14 -9.48 2.39
CA TYR A 4 -6.08 -9.30 3.83
C TYR A 4 -6.02 -7.81 4.16
N VAL A 5 -6.99 -7.34 4.92
CA VAL A 5 -7.03 -5.94 5.35
C VAL A 5 -6.89 -5.90 6.85
N SER A 6 -5.85 -5.22 7.32
CA SER A 6 -5.66 -5.00 8.76
C SER A 6 -6.28 -3.65 9.12
N ILE A 7 -7.18 -3.66 10.09
CA ILE A 7 -7.80 -2.44 10.60
C ILE A 7 -7.27 -2.07 11.98
N THR A 8 -6.41 -2.90 12.54
CA THR A 8 -5.93 -2.72 13.89
C THR A 8 -4.73 -1.78 13.94
N GLY A 9 -4.82 -0.74 14.77
CA GLY A 9 -3.70 0.15 15.05
C GLY A 9 -3.25 1.01 13.88
N ILE A 10 -4.10 1.19 12.89
CA ILE A 10 -3.72 1.91 11.68
C ILE A 10 -3.79 3.41 11.88
N THR A 11 -4.81 3.86 12.58
CA THR A 11 -5.04 5.29 12.75
C THR A 11 -4.02 5.87 13.72
N GLY A 12 -3.26 6.84 13.25
CA GLY A 12 -2.29 7.54 14.07
C GLY A 12 -0.97 6.81 14.28
N THR A 13 -0.81 5.60 13.77
CA THR A 13 0.46 4.90 13.86
C THR A 13 1.34 5.24 12.67
N LYS A 14 2.63 5.39 12.92
CA LYS A 14 3.61 5.68 11.86
C LYS A 14 4.19 4.40 11.28
N ASP A 15 4.14 3.33 12.03
CA ASP A 15 4.79 2.08 11.64
C ASP A 15 3.77 1.05 11.19
N VAL A 16 4.19 0.25 10.22
CA VAL A 16 3.44 -0.90 9.77
C VAL A 16 3.45 -1.93 10.89
N PRO A 17 2.28 -2.51 11.29
CA PRO A 17 2.26 -3.57 12.29
C PRO A 17 2.73 -4.88 11.67
N ILE A 18 4.00 -4.94 11.33
CA ILE A 18 4.55 -6.00 10.48
C ILE A 18 4.46 -7.38 11.13
N ASP A 19 4.62 -7.45 12.45
CA ASP A 19 4.55 -8.74 13.13
C ASP A 19 3.15 -9.33 13.08
N LEU A 20 2.14 -8.51 13.28
CA LEU A 20 0.74 -8.95 13.17
C LEU A 20 0.42 -9.39 11.76
N VAL A 21 0.85 -8.61 10.78
CA VAL A 21 0.62 -8.92 9.38
C VAL A 21 1.33 -10.21 8.99
N THR A 22 2.57 -10.37 9.44
CA THR A 22 3.35 -11.59 9.17
C THR A 22 2.63 -12.83 9.69
N HIS A 23 2.15 -12.78 10.93
CA HIS A 23 1.41 -13.90 11.52
C HIS A 23 0.15 -14.22 10.74
N ALA A 24 -0.61 -13.21 10.35
CA ALA A 24 -1.84 -13.40 9.60
C ALA A 24 -1.56 -14.01 8.22
N VAL A 25 -0.54 -13.52 7.54
CA VAL A 25 -0.17 -14.03 6.22
C VAL A 25 0.32 -15.47 6.31
N GLU A 26 1.16 -15.78 7.30
CA GLU A 26 1.64 -17.14 7.50
C GLU A 26 0.48 -18.11 7.75
N ASN A 27 -0.48 -17.70 8.57
CA ASN A 27 -1.66 -18.51 8.85
C ASN A 27 -2.49 -18.75 7.58
N LEU A 28 -2.68 -17.71 6.78
CA LEU A 28 -3.41 -17.84 5.52
C LEU A 28 -2.69 -18.76 4.54
N LYS A 29 -1.37 -18.68 4.47
CA LYS A 29 -0.58 -19.53 3.57
C LYS A 29 -0.64 -21.00 3.96
N GLN A 30 -0.86 -21.31 5.23
CA GLN A 30 -1.04 -22.69 5.67
C GLN A 30 -2.37 -23.27 5.21
N HIS A 31 -3.37 -22.42 4.94
CA HIS A 31 -4.72 -22.85 4.59
C HIS A 31 -5.09 -22.63 3.14
N SER A 32 -4.26 -21.93 2.37
CA SER A 32 -4.55 -21.63 0.98
C SER A 32 -3.28 -21.45 0.17
N LYS A 33 -3.35 -21.81 -1.10
CA LYS A 33 -2.25 -21.61 -2.06
C LYS A 33 -2.45 -20.33 -2.89
N LEU A 34 -3.55 -19.62 -2.67
CA LEU A 34 -3.83 -18.39 -3.42
C LEU A 34 -2.84 -17.29 -3.02
N PRO A 35 -2.51 -16.42 -3.97
CA PRO A 35 -1.69 -15.23 -3.65
C PRO A 35 -2.40 -14.37 -2.61
N ILE A 36 -1.63 -13.74 -1.74
CA ILE A 36 -2.15 -12.89 -0.67
C ILE A 36 -1.72 -11.46 -0.91
N ALA A 37 -2.70 -10.57 -1.01
CA ALA A 37 -2.50 -9.13 -1.11
C ALA A 37 -2.85 -8.49 0.23
N VAL A 38 -1.98 -7.63 0.73
CA VAL A 38 -2.15 -6.99 2.04
C VAL A 38 -2.45 -5.52 1.85
N GLY A 39 -3.50 -5.04 2.53
CA GLY A 39 -3.90 -3.63 2.53
C GLY A 39 -4.05 -3.10 3.94
N PHE A 40 -3.42 -1.98 4.19
CA PHE A 40 -3.60 -1.14 5.37
C PHE A 40 -2.88 0.17 5.03
N GLY A 41 -2.74 1.09 5.94
CA GLY A 41 -2.18 2.43 5.65
C GLY A 41 -0.76 2.45 5.07
N ILE A 42 -0.56 1.78 3.94
CA ILE A 42 0.72 1.77 3.24
C ILE A 42 0.93 3.10 2.54
N LYS A 43 2.00 3.79 2.86
CA LYS A 43 2.25 5.15 2.38
C LYS A 43 3.58 5.33 1.68
N THR A 44 4.56 4.48 1.96
CA THR A 44 5.93 4.67 1.49
C THR A 44 6.43 3.44 0.77
N ARG A 45 7.51 3.64 0.01
CA ARG A 45 8.21 2.54 -0.64
C ARG A 45 8.69 1.51 0.38
N GLU A 46 9.17 1.99 1.52
CA GLU A 46 9.64 1.09 2.60
C GLU A 46 8.51 0.23 3.14
N HIS A 47 7.30 0.77 3.28
CA HIS A 47 6.12 0.00 3.67
C HIS A 47 5.83 -1.10 2.65
N VAL A 48 5.86 -0.76 1.36
CA VAL A 48 5.65 -1.73 0.29
C VAL A 48 6.71 -2.82 0.36
N GLU A 49 7.97 -2.44 0.53
CA GLU A 49 9.07 -3.39 0.63
C GLU A 49 8.86 -4.37 1.79
N GLN A 50 8.51 -3.86 2.97
CA GLN A 50 8.26 -4.71 4.14
C GLN A 50 7.13 -5.70 3.90
N VAL A 51 6.03 -5.22 3.32
CA VAL A 51 4.85 -6.05 3.09
C VAL A 51 5.13 -7.12 2.03
N THR A 52 5.81 -6.76 0.96
CA THR A 52 6.04 -7.69 -0.15
C THR A 52 7.12 -8.72 0.14
N ARG A 53 7.84 -8.57 1.26
CA ARG A 53 8.73 -9.63 1.73
C ARG A 53 7.96 -10.80 2.33
N ILE A 54 6.77 -10.55 2.86
CA ILE A 54 5.97 -11.58 3.56
C ILE A 54 4.70 -11.94 2.83
N ALA A 55 4.23 -11.10 1.91
CA ALA A 55 3.01 -11.32 1.14
C ALA A 55 3.32 -11.19 -0.35
N ASP A 56 2.35 -11.56 -1.18
CA ASP A 56 2.55 -11.54 -2.62
C ASP A 56 2.33 -10.16 -3.23
N ALA A 57 1.53 -9.31 -2.58
CA ALA A 57 1.23 -7.98 -3.08
C ALA A 57 0.88 -7.03 -1.95
N ALA A 58 1.06 -5.75 -2.20
CA ALA A 58 0.63 -4.67 -1.32
C ALA A 58 -0.44 -3.84 -2.04
N ILE A 59 -1.49 -3.46 -1.32
CA ILE A 59 -2.57 -2.66 -1.88
C ILE A 59 -2.50 -1.27 -1.28
N VAL A 60 -2.43 -0.27 -2.13
CA VAL A 60 -2.31 1.13 -1.73
C VAL A 60 -3.53 1.88 -2.27
N GLY A 61 -4.29 2.48 -1.37
CA GLY A 61 -5.48 3.23 -1.75
C GLY A 61 -5.42 4.69 -1.34
N SER A 62 -5.48 4.95 -0.03
CA SER A 62 -5.61 6.31 0.49
C SER A 62 -4.49 7.25 0.03
N GLU A 63 -3.27 6.76 -0.05
CA GLU A 63 -2.15 7.60 -0.44
C GLU A 63 -2.25 8.05 -1.90
N VAL A 64 -2.74 7.17 -2.77
CA VAL A 64 -2.97 7.53 -4.17
C VAL A 64 -4.10 8.56 -4.28
N VAL A 65 -5.19 8.34 -3.53
CA VAL A 65 -6.32 9.29 -3.49
C VAL A 65 -5.84 10.65 -2.97
N ASN A 66 -5.01 10.66 -1.93
CA ASN A 66 -4.48 11.90 -1.37
C ASN A 66 -3.59 12.63 -2.37
N ALA A 67 -2.79 11.91 -3.13
CA ALA A 67 -1.94 12.52 -4.16
C ALA A 67 -2.79 13.23 -5.21
N ILE A 68 -3.90 12.63 -5.59
CA ILE A 68 -4.83 13.27 -6.53
C ILE A 68 -5.48 14.48 -5.90
N ALA A 69 -6.03 14.32 -4.69
CA ALA A 69 -6.76 15.39 -4.01
C ALA A 69 -5.90 16.61 -3.74
N ASN A 70 -4.62 16.40 -3.39
CA ASN A 70 -3.71 17.49 -3.05
C ASN A 70 -3.17 18.23 -4.28
N ASN A 71 -3.47 17.75 -5.47
CA ASN A 71 -2.94 18.33 -6.72
C ASN A 71 -4.04 18.77 -7.69
N LEU A 72 -5.25 18.97 -7.19
CA LEU A 72 -6.34 19.50 -7.99
C LEU A 72 -6.28 21.03 -8.04
N ASP A 73 -6.90 21.63 -9.07
CA ASP A 73 -6.99 23.07 -9.16
C ASP A 73 -8.06 23.63 -8.20
N ALA A 74 -8.26 24.94 -8.21
CA ALA A 74 -9.21 25.60 -7.31
C ALA A 74 -10.64 25.12 -7.51
N ASP A 75 -10.97 24.62 -8.68
CA ASP A 75 -12.31 24.12 -9.02
C ASP A 75 -12.45 22.63 -8.77
N GLY A 76 -11.43 21.99 -8.22
CA GLY A 76 -11.46 20.56 -7.95
C GLY A 76 -11.21 19.70 -9.17
N LYS A 77 -10.61 20.27 -10.22
CA LYS A 77 -10.35 19.55 -11.46
C LYS A 77 -8.87 19.16 -11.56
N ALA A 78 -8.62 18.08 -12.27
CA ALA A 78 -7.25 17.62 -12.52
C ALA A 78 -6.51 18.61 -13.41
N LYS A 79 -5.22 18.78 -13.12
CA LYS A 79 -4.29 19.56 -13.93
C LYS A 79 -3.14 18.65 -14.34
N PRO A 80 -2.27 19.09 -15.28
CA PRO A 80 -1.17 18.20 -15.72
C PRO A 80 -0.33 17.66 -14.57
N GLU A 81 -0.06 18.47 -13.56
CA GLU A 81 0.71 18.06 -12.39
C GLU A 81 0.03 16.97 -11.58
N THR A 82 -1.31 16.93 -11.60
CA THR A 82 -2.07 15.89 -10.89
C THR A 82 -1.68 14.51 -11.39
N ILE A 83 -1.66 14.34 -12.71
CA ILE A 83 -1.32 13.06 -13.33
C ILE A 83 0.13 12.70 -13.06
N GLN A 84 1.05 13.64 -13.27
CA GLN A 84 2.47 13.38 -13.09
C GLN A 84 2.81 13.03 -11.64
N THR A 85 2.27 13.77 -10.69
CA THR A 85 2.52 13.53 -9.27
C THR A 85 1.99 12.16 -8.85
N THR A 86 0.80 11.81 -9.32
CA THR A 86 0.18 10.52 -9.00
C THR A 86 1.00 9.37 -9.59
N LEU A 87 1.41 9.48 -10.84
CA LEU A 87 2.23 8.45 -11.48
C LEU A 87 3.60 8.32 -10.83
N SER A 88 4.19 9.44 -10.39
CA SER A 88 5.46 9.42 -9.69
C SER A 88 5.35 8.69 -8.35
N LEU A 89 4.26 8.90 -7.63
CA LEU A 89 4.00 8.19 -6.39
C LEU A 89 3.89 6.69 -6.64
N VAL A 90 3.11 6.28 -7.63
CA VAL A 90 2.95 4.87 -7.96
C VAL A 90 4.28 4.25 -8.35
N ARG A 91 5.08 4.96 -9.12
CA ARG A 91 6.42 4.49 -9.53
C ARG A 91 7.33 4.30 -8.33
N ASP A 92 7.30 5.24 -7.38
CA ASP A 92 8.11 5.15 -6.16
C ASP A 92 7.68 3.96 -5.31
N LEU A 93 6.37 3.78 -5.13
CA LEU A 93 5.85 2.65 -4.36
C LEU A 93 6.20 1.32 -5.04
N ALA A 94 6.07 1.26 -6.36
CA ALA A 94 6.41 0.05 -7.11
C ALA A 94 7.89 -0.31 -7.01
N ALA A 95 8.75 0.67 -6.79
CA ALA A 95 10.18 0.42 -6.60
C ALA A 95 10.44 -0.42 -5.34
N GLY A 96 9.55 -0.35 -4.34
CA GLY A 96 9.64 -1.20 -3.15
C GLY A 96 9.49 -2.68 -3.47
N VAL A 97 8.66 -3.01 -4.46
CA VAL A 97 8.50 -4.38 -4.92
C VAL A 97 9.75 -4.85 -5.67
N ARG A 98 10.25 -3.99 -6.55
CA ARG A 98 11.41 -4.32 -7.38
C ARG A 98 12.72 -4.37 -6.60
N GLY A 99 12.78 -3.68 -5.47
CA GLY A 99 13.97 -3.61 -4.63
C GLY A 99 14.22 -4.86 -3.78
N LYS A 100 13.38 -5.86 -3.92
CA LYS A 100 13.50 -7.10 -3.14
C LYS A 100 14.70 -7.93 -3.57
#